data_43deb28e76b02480b674e17f3efc52c3
#
_entry.id   43deb28e76b02480b674e17f3efc52c3
#
_cell.length_a   1.000
_cell.length_b   1.000
_cell.length_c   1.000
_cell.angle_alpha   90.00
_cell.angle_beta   90.00
_cell.angle_gamma   90.00
#
_symmetry.space_group_name_H-M   'P 1'
#
loop_
_entity.id
_entity.type
_entity.pdbx_description
1 polymer ?
#
loop_
_entity_poly.entity_id
_entity_poly.type
_entity_poly.pdbx_seq_one_letter_code
_entity_poly.pdbx_strand_id
1 'polypeptide(L)'
;MKAEKRIAPGTILLAAANVIVFFYLTFQGMTEDGAFMLEHGAMYVPYVLGSGEYYRLFSSMFMHFGFEHLVNNMVMLLVIGFTLEREIGTIKFLIIYLFSGLGGNLLSAVWDMMSGSFAVSAGASGAV
;
A
#
# COMPACT_ATOMS: atom_id res chain seq x y z
N MET A 1 -21.73 0.23 22.10
CA MET A 1 -21.20 0.68 22.17
C MET A 1 -20.51 0.82 22.07
N LYS A 2 -20.43 0.74 21.76
CA LYS A 2 -19.45 0.66 21.91
C LYS A 2 -18.49 0.53 20.87
N ALA A 3 -18.60 -0.25 19.76
CA ALA A 3 -17.67 -0.37 18.66
C ALA A 3 -17.46 0.97 17.99
N GLU A 4 -18.52 1.70 17.74
CA GLU A 4 -18.40 2.98 17.04
C GLU A 4 -17.74 4.07 17.86
N LYS A 5 -17.57 3.84 19.16
CA LYS A 5 -16.89 4.81 20.04
C LYS A 5 -15.44 4.45 20.32
N ARG A 6 -14.99 3.31 19.83
CA ARG A 6 -13.60 2.91 20.03
C ARG A 6 -12.69 3.75 19.17
N ILE A 7 -11.52 4.06 19.69
CA ILE A 7 -10.47 4.66 18.91
C ILE A 7 -9.95 3.60 17.93
N ALA A 8 -9.61 4.02 16.73
CA ALA A 8 -9.07 3.14 15.70
C ALA A 8 -7.63 3.56 15.39
N PRO A 9 -6.68 3.31 16.31
CA PRO A 9 -5.32 3.82 16.15
C PRO A 9 -4.57 3.17 15.00
N GLY A 10 -4.88 1.92 14.66
CA GLY A 10 -4.22 1.25 13.54
C GLY A 10 -4.55 1.88 12.21
N THR A 11 -5.82 2.21 11.99
CA THR A 11 -6.25 2.89 10.77
C THR A 11 -5.58 4.25 10.64
N ILE A 12 -5.56 5.01 11.74
CA ILE A 12 -4.94 6.33 11.76
C ILE A 12 -3.44 6.21 11.49
N LEU A 13 -2.78 5.25 12.13
CA LEU A 13 -1.36 5.04 11.94
C LEU A 13 -1.02 4.69 10.51
N LEU A 14 -1.79 3.78 9.90
CA LEU A 14 -1.55 3.38 8.51
C LEU A 14 -1.81 4.54 7.55
N ALA A 15 -2.87 5.30 7.78
CA ALA A 15 -3.15 6.47 6.95
C ALA A 15 -2.02 7.49 7.06
N ALA A 16 -1.55 7.75 8.29
CA ALA A 16 -0.45 8.68 8.51
C ALA A 16 0.82 8.20 7.81
N ALA A 17 1.13 6.91 7.90
CA ALA A 17 2.31 6.35 7.27
C ALA A 17 2.27 6.54 5.74
N ASN A 18 1.12 6.25 5.12
CA ASN A 18 0.96 6.44 3.69
C ASN A 18 1.12 7.90 3.29
N VAL A 19 0.50 8.81 4.03
CA VAL A 19 0.57 10.23 3.74
C VAL A 19 2.01 10.76 3.92
N ILE A 20 2.68 10.35 4.98
CA ILE A 20 4.06 10.77 5.25
C ILE A 20 4.99 10.29 4.14
N VAL A 21 4.88 9.03 3.73
CA VAL A 21 5.69 8.50 2.64
C VAL A 21 5.44 9.29 1.35
N PHE A 22 4.17 9.58 1.06
CA PHE A 22 3.82 10.32 -0.14
C PHE A 22 4.47 11.70 -0.17
N PHE A 23 4.37 12.46 0.92
CA PHE A 23 4.96 13.80 0.96
C PHE A 23 6.47 13.75 0.97
N TYR A 24 7.06 12.76 1.65
CA TYR A 24 8.50 12.58 1.62
C TYR A 24 8.99 12.40 0.17
N LEU A 25 8.31 11.55 -0.59
CA LEU A 25 8.67 11.32 -1.99
C LEU A 25 8.39 12.52 -2.88
N THR A 26 7.28 13.23 -2.61
CA THR A 26 6.92 14.42 -3.37
C THR A 26 7.99 15.49 -3.29
N PHE A 27 8.63 15.63 -2.13
CA PHE A 27 9.72 16.60 -1.97
C PHE A 27 10.99 16.21 -2.70
N GLN A 28 11.12 14.94 -3.11
CA GLN A 28 12.32 14.47 -3.80
C GLN A 28 12.13 14.34 -5.31
N GLY A 29 10.91 14.19 -5.79
CA GLY A 29 10.66 14.04 -7.21
C GLY A 29 9.19 13.93 -7.52
N MET A 30 8.90 13.47 -8.74
CA MET A 30 7.52 13.35 -9.20
C MET A 30 6.99 11.95 -8.92
N THR A 31 6.01 11.87 -8.03
CA THR A 31 5.41 10.58 -7.66
C THR A 31 4.58 9.98 -8.79
N GLU A 32 4.36 10.71 -9.87
CA GLU A 32 3.68 10.19 -11.04
C GLU A 32 4.63 9.56 -12.04
N ASP A 33 5.93 9.71 -11.84
CA ASP A 33 6.95 9.17 -12.73
C ASP A 33 7.32 7.75 -12.30
N GLY A 34 7.11 6.79 -13.22
CA GLY A 34 7.40 5.39 -12.94
C GLY A 34 8.85 5.12 -12.60
N ALA A 35 9.79 5.78 -13.31
CA ALA A 35 11.22 5.57 -13.03
C ALA A 35 11.59 6.07 -11.64
N PHE A 36 11.09 7.24 -11.24
CA PHE A 36 11.33 7.76 -9.90
C PHE A 36 10.80 6.81 -8.83
N MET A 37 9.56 6.35 -9.01
CA MET A 37 8.93 5.45 -8.05
C MET A 37 9.67 4.12 -7.98
N LEU A 38 10.14 3.62 -9.11
CA LEU A 38 10.89 2.37 -9.16
C LEU A 38 12.19 2.49 -8.34
N GLU A 39 12.88 3.60 -8.45
CA GLU A 39 14.10 3.84 -7.67
C GLU A 39 13.84 3.89 -6.17
N HIS A 40 12.62 4.23 -5.77
CA HIS A 40 12.28 4.44 -4.36
C HIS A 40 11.49 3.30 -3.73
N GLY A 41 11.30 2.19 -4.44
CA GLY A 41 10.74 1.00 -3.82
C GLY A 41 9.41 0.51 -4.36
N ALA A 42 8.95 1.04 -5.51
CA ALA A 42 7.73 0.55 -6.13
C ALA A 42 7.90 -0.90 -6.60
N MET A 43 6.77 -1.58 -6.76
CA MET A 43 6.76 -2.98 -7.15
C MET A 43 7.11 -3.14 -8.63
N TYR A 44 8.03 -4.05 -8.92
CA TYR A 44 8.41 -4.39 -10.29
C TYR A 44 8.94 -5.81 -10.28
N VAL A 45 8.22 -6.72 -10.92
CA VAL A 45 8.49 -8.15 -10.84
C VAL A 45 9.93 -8.53 -11.22
N PRO A 46 10.49 -8.01 -12.34
CA PRO A 46 11.87 -8.37 -12.68
C PRO A 46 12.88 -8.03 -11.59
N TYR A 47 12.68 -6.95 -10.83
CA TYR A 47 13.59 -6.59 -9.75
C TYR A 47 13.37 -7.47 -8.53
N VAL A 48 12.14 -7.87 -8.26
CA VAL A 48 11.83 -8.71 -7.11
C VAL A 48 12.41 -10.11 -7.32
N LEU A 49 12.10 -10.73 -8.45
CA LEU A 49 12.51 -12.11 -8.71
C LEU A 49 13.92 -12.21 -9.28
N GLY A 50 14.30 -11.29 -10.16
CA GLY A 50 15.61 -11.34 -10.80
C GLY A 50 16.74 -10.84 -9.92
N SER A 51 16.49 -9.77 -9.18
CA SER A 51 17.53 -9.14 -8.34
C SER A 51 17.34 -9.39 -6.85
N GLY A 52 16.30 -10.11 -6.46
CA GLY A 52 16.06 -10.43 -5.05
C GLY A 52 15.61 -9.27 -4.20
N GLU A 53 15.03 -8.23 -4.79
CA GLU A 53 14.62 -7.03 -4.06
C GLU A 53 13.23 -7.22 -3.47
N TYR A 54 13.11 -8.18 -2.56
CA TYR A 54 11.82 -8.57 -1.98
C TYR A 54 11.19 -7.49 -1.11
N TYR A 55 11.99 -6.52 -0.62
CA TYR A 55 11.47 -5.41 0.16
C TYR A 55 10.40 -4.62 -0.59
N ARG A 56 10.40 -4.69 -1.92
CA ARG A 56 9.43 -3.98 -2.74
C ARG A 56 8.01 -4.48 -2.52
N LEU A 57 7.85 -5.73 -2.10
CA LEU A 57 6.55 -6.26 -1.75
C LEU A 57 5.93 -5.48 -0.59
N PHE A 58 6.76 -4.99 0.32
CA PHE A 58 6.31 -4.24 1.48
C PHE A 58 6.30 -2.73 1.20
N SER A 59 7.40 -2.19 0.70
CA SER A 59 7.53 -0.73 0.52
C SER A 59 6.50 -0.18 -0.45
N SER A 60 6.18 -0.91 -1.51
CA SER A 60 5.22 -0.45 -2.50
C SER A 60 3.81 -0.28 -1.93
N MET A 61 3.48 -0.96 -0.84
CA MET A 61 2.17 -0.84 -0.22
C MET A 61 1.89 0.57 0.31
N PHE A 62 2.94 1.32 0.62
CA PHE A 62 2.82 2.67 1.20
C PHE A 62 3.09 3.78 0.19
N MET A 63 3.34 3.43 -1.07
CA MET A 63 3.66 4.40 -2.12
C MET A 63 2.45 4.61 -3.02
N HIS A 64 2.31 5.82 -3.56
CA HIS A 64 1.18 6.13 -4.43
C HIS A 64 1.63 6.98 -5.60
N PHE A 65 1.08 6.69 -6.79
CA PHE A 65 1.35 7.44 -8.01
C PHE A 65 0.44 8.66 -8.06
N GLY A 66 0.95 9.79 -7.55
CA GLY A 66 0.23 11.05 -7.60
C GLY A 66 -0.78 11.22 -6.47
N PHE A 67 -1.19 12.48 -6.29
CA PHE A 67 -2.03 12.87 -5.16
C PHE A 67 -3.43 12.25 -5.22
N GLU A 68 -4.00 12.17 -6.42
CA GLU A 68 -5.35 11.60 -6.57
C GLU A 68 -5.40 10.14 -6.15
N HIS A 69 -4.38 9.37 -6.52
CA HIS A 69 -4.28 7.96 -6.13
C HIS A 69 -4.21 7.84 -4.60
N LEU A 70 -3.41 8.70 -3.97
CA LEU A 70 -3.30 8.72 -2.51
C LEU A 70 -4.66 9.02 -1.87
N VAL A 71 -5.35 10.07 -2.34
CA VAL A 71 -6.63 10.48 -1.75
C VAL A 71 -7.66 9.36 -1.85
N ASN A 72 -7.77 8.75 -3.03
CA ASN A 72 -8.75 7.67 -3.23
C ASN A 72 -8.48 6.49 -2.29
N ASN A 73 -7.22 6.10 -2.15
CA ASN A 73 -6.86 4.99 -1.27
C ASN A 73 -7.06 5.35 0.20
N MET A 74 -6.78 6.60 0.58
CA MET A 74 -6.96 7.00 1.98
C MET A 74 -8.43 7.09 2.37
N VAL A 75 -9.29 7.55 1.46
CA VAL A 75 -10.73 7.55 1.72
C VAL A 75 -11.22 6.12 1.96
N MET A 76 -10.84 5.18 1.09
CA MET A 76 -11.23 3.79 1.26
C MET A 76 -10.66 3.19 2.55
N LEU A 77 -9.40 3.49 2.85
CA LEU A 77 -8.77 3.00 4.07
C LEU A 77 -9.50 3.50 5.32
N LEU A 78 -9.83 4.78 5.36
CA LEU A 78 -10.52 5.33 6.53
C LEU A 78 -11.92 4.75 6.68
N VAL A 79 -12.68 4.65 5.58
CA VAL A 79 -14.04 4.13 5.63
C VAL A 79 -14.06 2.67 6.07
N ILE A 80 -13.29 1.83 5.39
CA ILE A 80 -13.26 0.40 5.67
C ILE A 80 -12.49 0.11 6.95
N GLY A 81 -11.36 0.80 7.13
CA GLY A 81 -10.47 0.54 8.25
C GLY A 81 -11.08 0.87 9.60
N PHE A 82 -11.74 2.02 9.72
CA PHE A 82 -12.38 2.38 10.99
C PHE A 82 -13.42 1.34 11.37
N THR A 83 -14.24 0.92 10.43
CA THR A 83 -15.27 -0.07 10.69
C THR A 83 -14.66 -1.41 11.07
N LEU A 84 -13.73 -1.89 10.26
CA LEU A 84 -13.14 -3.21 10.48
C LEU A 84 -12.32 -3.26 11.75
N GLU A 85 -11.50 -2.25 12.01
CA GLU A 85 -10.66 -2.22 13.20
C GLU A 85 -11.51 -2.21 14.47
N ARG A 86 -12.62 -1.48 14.46
CA ARG A 86 -13.51 -1.45 15.62
C ARG A 86 -14.19 -2.78 15.86
N GLU A 87 -14.43 -3.55 14.79
CA GLU A 87 -15.07 -4.86 14.90
C GLU A 87 -14.12 -5.94 15.40
N ILE A 88 -12.89 -5.97 14.90
CA ILE A 88 -12.00 -7.09 15.16
C ILE A 88 -10.78 -6.74 16.02
N GLY A 89 -10.57 -5.45 16.30
CA GLY A 89 -9.43 -5.00 17.09
C GLY A 89 -8.23 -4.62 16.25
N THR A 90 -7.34 -3.85 16.85
CA THR A 90 -6.20 -3.26 16.15
C THR A 90 -5.20 -4.31 15.65
N ILE A 91 -4.85 -5.28 16.48
CA ILE A 91 -3.85 -6.28 16.11
C ILE A 91 -4.30 -7.10 14.91
N LYS A 92 -5.54 -7.61 14.95
CA LYS A 92 -6.07 -8.40 13.83
C LYS A 92 -6.21 -7.56 12.58
N PHE A 93 -6.61 -6.30 12.74
CA PHE A 93 -6.75 -5.40 11.60
C PHE A 93 -5.40 -5.17 10.93
N LEU A 94 -4.33 -4.90 11.70
CA LEU A 94 -3.01 -4.68 11.13
C LEU A 94 -2.48 -5.92 10.42
N ILE A 95 -2.71 -7.10 10.99
CA ILE A 95 -2.30 -8.35 10.37
C ILE A 95 -3.01 -8.52 9.03
N ILE A 96 -4.32 -8.31 9.00
CA ILE A 96 -5.10 -8.44 7.77
C ILE A 96 -4.62 -7.43 6.73
N TYR A 97 -4.37 -6.19 7.14
CA TYR A 97 -3.89 -5.15 6.23
C TYR A 97 -2.57 -5.57 5.58
N LEU A 98 -1.60 -5.99 6.39
CA LEU A 98 -0.28 -6.35 5.86
C LEU A 98 -0.35 -7.59 4.97
N PHE A 99 -1.04 -8.63 5.39
CA PHE A 99 -1.14 -9.85 4.58
C PHE A 99 -1.94 -9.62 3.30
N SER A 100 -2.98 -8.79 3.36
CA SER A 100 -3.76 -8.47 2.16
C SER A 100 -2.92 -7.68 1.16
N GLY A 101 -2.11 -6.73 1.65
CA GLY A 101 -1.24 -5.95 0.78
C GLY A 101 -0.16 -6.80 0.15
N LEU A 102 0.50 -7.64 0.95
CA LEU A 102 1.52 -8.55 0.43
C LEU A 102 0.90 -9.55 -0.53
N GLY A 103 -0.26 -10.11 -0.19
CA GLY A 103 -0.98 -11.04 -1.05
C GLY A 103 -1.39 -10.42 -2.38
N GLY A 104 -1.86 -9.16 -2.33
CA GLY A 104 -2.21 -8.42 -3.54
C GLY A 104 -1.01 -8.22 -4.45
N ASN A 105 0.14 -7.88 -3.87
CA ASN A 105 1.37 -7.74 -4.64
C ASN A 105 1.82 -9.07 -5.24
N LEU A 106 1.70 -10.17 -4.50
CA LEU A 106 2.06 -11.48 -5.01
C LEU A 106 1.13 -11.91 -6.14
N LEU A 107 -0.18 -11.65 -6.02
CA LEU A 107 -1.13 -11.96 -7.08
C LEU A 107 -0.84 -11.12 -8.33
N SER A 108 -0.53 -9.85 -8.15
CA SER A 108 -0.14 -8.99 -9.28
C SER A 108 1.12 -9.51 -9.95
N ALA A 109 2.08 -9.99 -9.16
CA ALA A 109 3.31 -10.55 -9.69
C ALA A 109 3.03 -11.80 -10.53
N VAL A 110 2.17 -12.69 -10.04
CA VAL A 110 1.78 -13.89 -10.78
C VAL A 110 1.09 -13.50 -12.08
N TRP A 111 0.17 -12.53 -12.02
CA TRP A 111 -0.53 -12.08 -13.21
C TRP A 111 0.44 -11.51 -14.25
N ASP A 112 1.39 -10.69 -13.81
CA ASP A 112 2.40 -10.11 -14.71
C ASP A 112 3.25 -11.20 -15.35
N MET A 113 3.64 -12.19 -14.58
CA MET A 113 4.44 -13.31 -15.11
C MET A 113 3.65 -14.13 -16.12
N MET A 114 2.36 -14.36 -15.86
CA MET A 114 1.53 -15.15 -16.78
C MET A 114 1.20 -14.39 -18.06
N SER A 115 0.99 -13.08 -17.95
CA SER A 115 0.64 -12.26 -19.10
C SER A 115 1.85 -11.80 -19.91
N GLY A 116 3.04 -11.89 -19.33
CA GLY A 116 4.27 -11.44 -19.97
C GLY A 116 4.41 -9.92 -20.02
N SER A 117 3.57 -9.21 -19.28
CA SER A 117 3.58 -7.74 -19.27
C SER A 117 3.90 -7.27 -17.86
N PHE A 118 5.02 -6.56 -17.71
CA PHE A 118 5.48 -6.12 -16.38
C PHE A 118 5.30 -4.63 -16.24
N ALA A 119 4.64 -4.23 -15.16
CA ALA A 119 4.38 -2.82 -14.87
C ALA A 119 4.95 -2.45 -13.50
N VAL A 120 5.33 -1.18 -13.35
CA VAL A 120 5.68 -0.62 -12.05
C VAL A 120 4.39 -0.30 -11.34
N SER A 121 4.24 -0.78 -10.10
CA SER A 121 3.01 -0.58 -9.37
C SER A 121 3.27 -0.22 -7.90
N ALA A 122 2.25 0.36 -7.29
CA ALA A 122 2.32 0.81 -5.91
C ALA A 122 0.91 1.02 -5.37
N GLY A 123 0.82 1.21 -4.06
CA GLY A 123 -0.41 1.68 -3.43
C GLY A 123 -0.98 0.74 -2.40
N ALA A 124 -1.82 1.30 -1.55
CA ALA A 124 -2.48 0.58 -0.48
C ALA A 124 -3.72 -0.18 -0.95
N SER A 125 -4.10 -0.05 -2.23
CA SER A 125 -5.36 -0.61 -2.73
C SER A 125 -5.41 -2.13 -2.62
N GLY A 126 -4.27 -2.80 -2.66
CA GLY A 126 -4.24 -4.24 -2.48
C GLY A 126 -4.60 -4.67 -1.07
N ALA A 127 -4.33 -3.82 -0.07
CA ALA A 127 -4.67 -4.09 1.32
C ALA A 127 -6.07 -3.61 1.65
N VAL A 128 -6.48 -2.53 1.00
CA VAL A 128 -7.80 -1.95 1.20
C VAL A 128 -8.81 -2.64 0.32
#